data_f4e58e601b658dbc504256c3e482734b
#
_entry.id   f4e58e601b658dbc504256c3e482734b
#
_cell.length_a   1.000
_cell.length_b   1.000
_cell.length_c   1.000
_cell.angle_alpha   90.00
_cell.angle_beta   90.00
_cell.angle_gamma   90.00
#
_symmetry.space_group_name_H-M   'P 1'
#
loop_
_entity.id
_entity.type
_entity.pdbx_description
1 polymer ?
#
loop_
_entity_poly.entity_id
_entity_poly.type
_entity_poly.pdbx_seq_one_letter_code
_entity_poly.pdbx_strand_id
1 'polypeptide(L)'
;MDTPVTPSIGLFHADKQTVEALGPVVQLAKSGFFYCTQGEMSLVLGNRAFEIHRGDIYIYPPLSKTYIHMLSDDLHGTVGVADFDFVFTLANSISNTQNHLYMRENPCISLNDEQRRRIEELIELIRRRERSQGSRSTNENNRLIYNQLLSSLGKALCCEIAEASRRPSGLRKTKG
;
A
#
# COMPACT_ATOMS: atom_id res chain seq x y z
N MET A 1 -20.39 -23.80 8.11
CA MET A 1 -20.41 -22.35 8.42
C MET A 1 -19.03 -21.81 8.15
N ASP A 2 -18.95 -20.99 7.11
CA ASP A 2 -17.70 -20.30 6.82
C ASP A 2 -17.43 -19.30 7.94
N THR A 3 -16.31 -19.47 8.63
CA THR A 3 -15.86 -18.49 9.62
C THR A 3 -15.67 -17.16 8.87
N PRO A 4 -16.28 -16.06 9.31
CA PRO A 4 -16.11 -14.78 8.64
C PRO A 4 -14.62 -14.41 8.60
N VAL A 5 -14.08 -14.29 7.41
CA VAL A 5 -12.70 -13.86 7.21
C VAL A 5 -12.61 -12.41 7.64
N THR A 6 -11.78 -12.11 8.62
CA THR A 6 -11.55 -10.74 9.05
C THR A 6 -10.87 -9.99 7.90
N PRO A 7 -11.44 -8.88 7.43
CA PRO A 7 -10.83 -8.09 6.36
C PRO A 7 -9.41 -7.66 6.71
N SER A 8 -8.49 -7.80 5.77
CA SER A 8 -7.09 -7.49 5.96
C SER A 8 -6.42 -7.02 4.67
N ILE A 9 -5.14 -6.75 4.76
CA ILE A 9 -4.30 -6.42 3.62
C ILE A 9 -3.40 -7.62 3.29
N GLY A 10 -3.32 -7.98 2.00
CA GLY A 10 -2.36 -8.95 1.49
C GLY A 10 -1.10 -8.25 0.99
N LEU A 11 0.08 -8.81 1.30
CA LEU A 11 1.37 -8.30 0.86
C LEU A 11 2.02 -9.28 -0.11
N PHE A 12 2.53 -8.75 -1.21
CA PHE A 12 3.19 -9.51 -2.27
C PHE A 12 4.51 -8.86 -2.65
N HIS A 13 5.50 -9.68 -2.97
CA HIS A 13 6.73 -9.19 -3.59
C HIS A 13 6.48 -8.85 -5.06
N ALA A 14 7.05 -7.74 -5.51
CA ALA A 14 7.04 -7.34 -6.91
C ALA A 14 8.44 -7.03 -7.41
N ASP A 15 8.73 -7.46 -8.61
CA ASP A 15 9.92 -7.15 -9.38
C ASP A 15 9.53 -6.75 -10.82
N LYS A 16 10.51 -6.44 -11.64
CA LYS A 16 10.25 -6.08 -13.04
C LYS A 16 9.39 -7.13 -13.75
N GLN A 17 9.72 -8.41 -13.59
CA GLN A 17 9.02 -9.50 -14.27
C GLN A 17 7.55 -9.60 -13.83
N THR A 18 7.27 -9.50 -12.53
CA THR A 18 5.90 -9.57 -12.01
C THR A 18 5.06 -8.38 -12.44
N VAL A 19 5.66 -7.18 -12.54
CA VAL A 19 4.95 -5.99 -13.03
C VAL A 19 4.72 -6.07 -14.54
N GLU A 20 5.69 -6.50 -15.32
CA GLU A 20 5.55 -6.71 -16.76
C GLU A 20 4.45 -7.74 -17.10
N ALA A 21 4.29 -8.76 -16.27
CA ALA A 21 3.25 -9.78 -16.44
C ALA A 21 1.82 -9.21 -16.33
N LEU A 22 1.64 -8.06 -15.67
CA LEU A 22 0.34 -7.35 -15.63
C LEU A 22 0.00 -6.64 -16.95
N GLY A 23 0.96 -6.54 -17.85
CA GLY A 23 0.85 -5.81 -19.11
C GLY A 23 1.13 -4.31 -18.97
N PRO A 24 1.14 -3.57 -20.09
CA PRO A 24 1.46 -2.14 -20.11
C PRO A 24 0.35 -1.26 -19.50
N VAL A 25 -0.84 -1.79 -19.38
CA VAL A 25 -1.99 -1.12 -18.77
C VAL A 25 -2.49 -1.93 -17.61
N VAL A 26 -2.46 -1.33 -16.42
CA VAL A 26 -2.90 -1.96 -15.19
C VAL A 26 -4.19 -1.31 -14.72
N GLN A 27 -5.21 -2.12 -14.48
CA GLN A 27 -6.49 -1.69 -13.91
C GLN A 27 -6.89 -2.70 -12.84
N LEU A 28 -6.73 -2.32 -11.58
CA LEU A 28 -6.99 -3.19 -10.44
C LEU A 28 -8.34 -2.84 -9.82
N ALA A 29 -9.13 -3.87 -9.50
CA ALA A 29 -10.43 -3.70 -8.85
C ALA A 29 -10.31 -3.34 -7.37
N LYS A 30 -9.22 -3.77 -6.72
CA LYS A 30 -8.96 -3.52 -5.29
C LYS A 30 -8.04 -2.32 -5.10
N SER A 31 -8.19 -1.66 -3.97
CA SER A 31 -7.25 -0.63 -3.52
C SER A 31 -5.94 -1.23 -3.05
N GLY A 32 -4.88 -0.46 -3.11
CA GLY A 32 -3.60 -0.89 -2.59
C GLY A 32 -2.49 0.11 -2.85
N PHE A 33 -1.29 -0.36 -2.61
CA PHE A 33 -0.08 0.45 -2.78
C PHE A 33 1.07 -0.38 -3.38
N PHE A 34 2.01 0.31 -3.96
CA PHE A 34 3.33 -0.21 -4.30
C PHE A 34 4.39 0.58 -3.53
N TYR A 35 5.17 -0.11 -2.72
CA TYR A 35 6.34 0.43 -2.03
C TYR A 35 7.61 0.00 -2.74
N CYS A 36 8.33 0.95 -3.32
CA CYS A 36 9.57 0.70 -4.04
C CYS A 36 10.75 0.57 -3.07
N THR A 37 11.39 -0.60 -3.06
CA THR A 37 12.56 -0.87 -2.22
C THR A 37 13.88 -0.78 -2.99
N GLN A 38 13.82 -0.91 -4.31
CA GLN A 38 14.98 -0.83 -5.20
C GLN A 38 14.53 -0.49 -6.63
N GLY A 39 15.38 0.21 -7.36
CA GLY A 39 15.11 0.59 -8.74
C GLY A 39 14.12 1.75 -8.86
N GLU A 40 13.54 1.85 -10.04
CA GLU A 40 12.59 2.91 -10.37
C GLU A 40 11.55 2.45 -11.40
N MET A 41 10.42 3.14 -11.38
CA MET A 41 9.32 2.91 -12.31
C MET A 41 8.69 4.24 -12.70
N SER A 42 8.34 4.41 -13.97
CA SER A 42 7.49 5.52 -14.40
C SER A 42 6.14 5.03 -14.91
N LEU A 43 5.11 5.78 -14.58
CA LEU A 43 3.74 5.46 -14.96
C LEU A 43 2.93 6.73 -15.27
N VAL A 44 1.83 6.55 -15.97
CA VAL A 44 0.87 7.61 -16.30
C VAL A 44 -0.51 7.21 -15.78
N LEU A 45 -1.09 8.09 -14.99
CA LEU A 45 -2.45 7.99 -14.49
C LEU A 45 -3.26 9.20 -15.00
N GLY A 46 -4.26 8.93 -15.83
CA GLY A 46 -4.97 10.00 -16.51
C GLY A 46 -4.05 10.78 -17.45
N ASN A 47 -3.87 12.06 -17.18
CA ASN A 47 -2.97 12.96 -17.92
C ASN A 47 -1.69 13.32 -17.12
N ARG A 48 -1.42 12.62 -16.02
CA ARG A 48 -0.29 12.91 -15.13
C ARG A 48 0.71 11.77 -15.14
N ALA A 49 1.99 12.12 -15.30
CA ALA A 49 3.11 11.21 -15.18
C ALA A 49 3.66 11.21 -13.75
N PHE A 50 4.03 10.03 -13.28
CA PHE A 50 4.65 9.85 -11.97
C PHE A 50 5.92 9.02 -12.12
N GLU A 51 6.95 9.42 -11.40
CA GLU A 51 8.18 8.65 -11.24
C GLU A 51 8.27 8.14 -9.81
N ILE A 52 8.50 6.84 -9.68
CA ILE A 52 8.57 6.13 -8.41
C ILE A 52 9.99 5.62 -8.24
N HIS A 53 10.65 6.07 -7.19
CA HIS A 53 12.02 5.72 -6.86
C HIS A 53 12.07 4.92 -5.55
N ARG A 54 13.23 4.40 -5.23
CA ARG A 54 13.45 3.75 -3.92
C ARG A 54 13.01 4.66 -2.77
N GLY A 55 12.18 4.12 -1.89
CA GLY A 55 11.62 4.83 -0.73
C GLY A 55 10.31 5.56 -1.00
N ASP A 56 9.78 5.45 -2.23
CA ASP A 56 8.47 6.01 -2.58
C ASP A 56 7.37 4.96 -2.41
N ILE A 57 6.18 5.44 -2.06
CA ILE A 57 4.94 4.67 -2.11
C ILE A 57 4.04 5.26 -3.19
N TYR A 58 3.51 4.41 -4.05
CA TYR A 58 2.45 4.75 -4.97
C TYR A 58 1.15 4.08 -4.53
N ILE A 59 0.14 4.89 -4.25
CA ILE A 59 -1.21 4.42 -3.90
C ILE A 59 -2.01 4.35 -5.20
N TYR A 60 -2.26 3.15 -5.70
CA TYR A 60 -3.01 3.01 -6.94
C TYR A 60 -4.52 3.13 -6.68
N PRO A 61 -5.20 4.00 -7.45
CA PRO A 61 -6.64 4.16 -7.31
C PRO A 61 -7.37 2.95 -7.93
N PRO A 62 -8.39 2.41 -7.24
CA PRO A 62 -9.15 1.29 -7.77
C PRO A 62 -9.85 1.66 -9.08
N LEU A 63 -9.95 0.71 -9.98
CA LEU A 63 -10.61 0.81 -11.28
C LEU A 63 -10.03 1.85 -12.26
N SER A 64 -9.00 2.58 -11.88
CA SER A 64 -8.33 3.53 -12.77
C SER A 64 -7.29 2.83 -13.64
N LYS A 65 -7.22 3.22 -14.91
CA LYS A 65 -6.20 2.73 -15.82
C LYS A 65 -4.88 3.43 -15.56
N THR A 66 -3.87 2.65 -15.23
CA THR A 66 -2.49 3.11 -15.05
C THR A 66 -1.65 2.54 -16.18
N TYR A 67 -0.95 3.40 -16.88
CA TYR A 67 -0.05 3.00 -17.98
C TYR A 67 1.36 2.94 -17.44
N ILE A 68 1.96 1.75 -17.45
CA ILE A 68 3.36 1.55 -17.10
C ILE A 68 4.21 1.97 -18.28
N HIS A 69 5.09 2.94 -18.09
CA HIS A 69 5.91 3.49 -19.14
C HIS A 69 7.33 2.94 -19.14
N MET A 70 7.93 2.81 -17.95
CA MET A 70 9.29 2.32 -17.79
C MET A 70 9.46 1.56 -16.47
N LEU A 71 10.23 0.49 -16.51
CA LEU A 71 10.65 -0.30 -15.35
C LEU A 71 12.15 -0.50 -15.42
N SER A 72 12.88 -0.17 -14.37
CA SER A 72 14.31 -0.50 -14.28
C SER A 72 14.52 -2.00 -14.09
N ASP A 73 15.67 -2.51 -14.54
CA ASP A 73 15.99 -3.95 -14.46
C ASP A 73 16.10 -4.45 -13.01
N ASP A 74 16.48 -3.57 -12.10
CA ASP A 74 16.67 -3.85 -10.68
C ASP A 74 15.44 -3.52 -9.82
N LEU A 75 14.26 -3.30 -10.44
CA LEU A 75 13.04 -2.97 -9.72
C LEU A 75 12.65 -4.07 -8.74
N HIS A 76 12.50 -3.69 -7.48
CA HIS A 76 11.93 -4.51 -6.41
C HIS A 76 11.03 -3.67 -5.52
N GLY A 77 9.99 -4.27 -5.02
CA GLY A 77 9.08 -3.61 -4.11
C GLY A 77 8.10 -4.56 -3.44
N THR A 78 7.22 -3.97 -2.66
CA THR A 78 6.10 -4.65 -2.00
C THR A 78 4.80 -4.07 -2.50
N VAL A 79 3.91 -4.94 -2.98
CA VAL A 79 2.53 -4.60 -3.33
C VAL A 79 1.64 -4.96 -2.17
N GLY A 80 0.87 -4.00 -1.69
CA GLY A 80 -0.22 -4.22 -0.76
C GLY A 80 -1.55 -4.18 -1.50
N VAL A 81 -2.41 -5.16 -1.23
CA VAL A 81 -3.77 -5.26 -1.78
C VAL A 81 -4.75 -5.35 -0.62
N ALA A 82 -5.72 -4.47 -0.57
CA ALA A 82 -6.68 -4.40 0.52
C ALA A 82 -8.11 -4.62 0.01
N ASP A 83 -8.90 -5.37 0.77
CA ASP A 83 -10.31 -5.56 0.50
C ASP A 83 -11.08 -4.26 0.67
N PHE A 84 -12.15 -4.09 -0.12
CA PHE A 84 -12.98 -2.87 -0.08
C PHE A 84 -13.50 -2.57 1.31
N ASP A 85 -14.05 -3.56 2.01
CA ASP A 85 -14.62 -3.38 3.35
C ASP A 85 -13.56 -2.93 4.37
N PHE A 86 -12.34 -3.46 4.25
CA PHE A 86 -11.21 -3.04 5.08
C PHE A 86 -10.86 -1.57 4.85
N VAL A 87 -10.70 -1.17 3.59
CA VAL A 87 -10.33 0.21 3.21
C VAL A 87 -11.43 1.17 3.58
N PHE A 88 -12.69 0.83 3.30
CA PHE A 88 -13.85 1.67 3.59
C PHE A 88 -14.01 1.92 5.09
N THR A 89 -13.93 0.88 5.90
CA THR A 89 -14.04 0.98 7.36
C THR A 89 -12.90 1.82 7.93
N LEU A 90 -11.68 1.57 7.47
CA LEU A 90 -10.51 2.32 7.93
C LEU A 90 -10.57 3.78 7.51
N ALA A 91 -10.92 4.05 6.26
CA ALA A 91 -11.02 5.41 5.73
C ALA A 91 -12.04 6.26 6.50
N ASN A 92 -13.18 5.68 6.85
CA ASN A 92 -14.20 6.36 7.65
C ASN A 92 -13.74 6.66 9.07
N SER A 93 -12.79 5.89 9.60
CA SER A 93 -12.31 6.07 10.98
C SER A 93 -11.15 7.07 11.11
N ILE A 94 -10.35 7.26 10.07
CA ILE A 94 -9.09 8.03 10.16
C ILE A 94 -9.04 9.26 9.26
N SER A 95 -9.98 9.43 8.35
CA SER A 95 -9.85 10.42 7.30
C SER A 95 -11.10 11.31 7.16
N ASN A 96 -10.86 12.55 6.83
CA ASN A 96 -11.89 13.45 6.36
C ASN A 96 -11.85 13.57 4.82
N THR A 97 -12.86 14.18 4.24
CA THR A 97 -12.99 14.34 2.78
C THR A 97 -11.78 15.04 2.15
N GLN A 98 -11.20 16.03 2.83
CA GLN A 98 -10.05 16.77 2.31
C GLN A 98 -8.80 15.89 2.18
N ASN A 99 -8.55 15.03 3.18
CA ASN A 99 -7.43 14.10 3.14
C ASN A 99 -7.60 13.06 2.01
N HIS A 100 -8.81 12.57 1.78
CA HIS A 100 -9.10 11.67 0.66
C HIS A 100 -8.83 12.31 -0.70
N LEU A 101 -9.29 13.54 -0.89
CA LEU A 101 -9.03 14.28 -2.12
C LEU A 101 -7.53 14.51 -2.34
N TYR A 102 -6.82 14.90 -1.28
CA TYR A 102 -5.38 15.11 -1.36
C TYR A 102 -4.62 13.84 -1.74
N MET A 103 -4.92 12.70 -1.12
CA MET A 103 -4.30 11.41 -1.46
C MET A 103 -4.59 10.99 -2.91
N ARG A 104 -5.80 11.23 -3.37
CA ARG A 104 -6.20 10.93 -4.75
C ARG A 104 -5.45 11.80 -5.77
N GLU A 105 -5.20 13.05 -5.44
CA GLU A 105 -4.44 13.98 -6.28
C GLU A 105 -2.93 13.77 -6.20
N ASN A 106 -2.46 13.22 -5.09
CA ASN A 106 -1.04 12.99 -4.80
C ASN A 106 -0.78 11.52 -4.44
N PRO A 107 -0.92 10.61 -5.39
CA PRO A 107 -0.82 9.17 -5.11
C PRO A 107 0.61 8.68 -4.89
N CYS A 108 1.63 9.48 -5.26
CA CYS A 108 3.03 9.16 -5.04
C CYS A 108 3.57 9.91 -3.82
N ILE A 109 4.08 9.17 -2.85
CA ILE A 109 4.56 9.69 -1.57
C ILE A 109 6.03 9.34 -1.44
N SER A 110 6.88 10.37 -1.28
CA SER A 110 8.30 10.17 -0.95
C SER A 110 8.47 10.12 0.56
N LEU A 111 8.92 8.99 1.07
CA LEU A 111 9.10 8.75 2.49
C LEU A 111 10.46 9.25 2.98
N ASN A 112 10.49 9.86 4.16
CA ASN A 112 11.73 10.08 4.87
C ASN A 112 12.25 8.80 5.54
N ASP A 113 13.46 8.83 6.09
CA ASP A 113 14.11 7.64 6.66
C ASP A 113 13.33 7.04 7.82
N GLU A 114 12.73 7.85 8.67
CA GLU A 114 11.95 7.39 9.80
C GLU A 114 10.63 6.74 9.36
N GLN A 115 9.94 7.34 8.41
CA GLN A 115 8.72 6.79 7.81
C GLN A 115 9.02 5.46 7.13
N ARG A 116 10.11 5.37 6.36
CA ARG A 116 10.54 4.11 5.72
C ARG A 116 10.77 3.02 6.76
N ARG A 117 11.50 3.32 7.80
CA ARG A 117 11.79 2.35 8.86
C ARG A 117 10.51 1.81 9.50
N ARG A 118 9.56 2.67 9.90
CA ARG A 118 8.29 2.24 10.50
C ARG A 118 7.47 1.38 9.56
N ILE A 119 7.38 1.74 8.29
CA ILE A 119 6.62 1.00 7.27
C ILE A 119 7.28 -0.35 7.01
N GLU A 120 8.60 -0.41 6.86
CA GLU A 120 9.35 -1.66 6.66
C GLU A 120 9.23 -2.62 7.84
N GLU A 121 9.27 -2.11 9.07
CA GLU A 121 9.05 -2.89 10.28
C GLU A 121 7.66 -3.53 10.31
N LEU A 122 6.61 -2.79 9.94
CA LEU A 122 5.25 -3.31 9.87
C LEU A 122 5.08 -4.34 8.75
N ILE A 123 5.62 -4.10 7.58
CA ILE A 123 5.62 -5.05 6.46
C ILE A 123 6.29 -6.36 6.89
N GLU A 124 7.44 -6.29 7.54
CA GLU A 124 8.15 -7.48 8.00
C GLU A 124 7.40 -8.23 9.11
N LEU A 125 6.76 -7.51 10.03
CA LEU A 125 5.90 -8.13 11.06
C LEU A 125 4.73 -8.89 10.43
N ILE A 126 4.06 -8.31 9.45
CA ILE A 126 2.96 -8.97 8.73
C ILE A 126 3.49 -10.23 8.03
N ARG A 127 4.60 -10.13 7.31
CA ARG A 127 5.21 -11.27 6.60
C ARG A 127 5.61 -12.40 7.54
N ARG A 128 6.19 -12.08 8.69
CA ARG A 128 6.54 -13.09 9.71
C ARG A 128 5.31 -13.80 10.23
N ARG A 129 4.22 -13.08 10.47
CA ARG A 129 2.97 -13.67 10.91
C ARG A 129 2.32 -14.55 9.85
N GLU A 130 2.35 -14.14 8.58
CA GLU A 130 1.85 -14.96 7.48
C GLU A 130 2.64 -16.27 7.31
N ARG A 131 3.95 -16.24 7.55
CA ARG A 131 4.81 -17.42 7.55
C ARG A 131 4.63 -18.31 8.79
N SER A 132 4.05 -17.78 9.86
CA SER A 132 3.76 -18.56 11.06
C SER A 132 2.63 -19.55 10.81
N GLN A 133 2.57 -20.63 11.63
CA GLN A 133 1.54 -21.66 11.47
C GLN A 133 0.17 -21.26 12.05
N GLY A 134 -0.01 -20.03 12.50
CA GLY A 134 -1.26 -19.56 13.12
C GLY A 134 -2.49 -19.70 12.24
N SER A 135 -2.34 -19.45 10.93
CA SER A 135 -3.41 -19.64 9.93
C SER A 135 -3.76 -21.13 9.68
N ARG A 136 -2.84 -22.02 9.98
CA ARG A 136 -3.00 -23.49 9.81
C ARG A 136 -3.48 -24.19 11.06
N SER A 137 -3.70 -23.46 12.15
CA SER A 137 -4.21 -24.03 13.38
C SER A 137 -5.61 -24.62 13.17
N THR A 138 -5.83 -25.84 13.66
CA THR A 138 -7.15 -26.47 13.71
C THR A 138 -8.03 -25.88 14.81
N ASN A 139 -7.45 -25.14 15.75
CA ASN A 139 -8.17 -24.46 16.81
C ASN A 139 -8.77 -23.15 16.29
N GLU A 140 -10.09 -23.07 16.26
CA GLU A 140 -10.83 -21.92 15.76
C GLU A 140 -10.49 -20.63 16.52
N ASN A 141 -10.35 -20.70 17.84
CA ASN A 141 -9.99 -19.54 18.65
C ASN A 141 -8.60 -18.98 18.27
N ASN A 142 -7.63 -19.85 18.04
CA ASN A 142 -6.30 -19.44 17.60
C ASN A 142 -6.34 -18.79 16.20
N ARG A 143 -7.19 -19.29 15.30
CA ARG A 143 -7.38 -18.66 13.96
C ARG A 143 -8.02 -17.30 14.07
N LEU A 144 -9.01 -17.12 14.95
CA LEU A 144 -9.63 -15.80 15.17
C LEU A 144 -8.64 -14.78 15.71
N ILE A 145 -7.82 -15.19 16.71
CA ILE A 145 -6.77 -14.32 17.26
C ILE A 145 -5.75 -13.95 16.18
N TYR A 146 -5.31 -14.92 15.38
CA TYR A 146 -4.38 -14.71 14.29
C TYR A 146 -4.92 -13.71 13.26
N ASN A 147 -6.17 -13.87 12.83
CA ASN A 147 -6.82 -12.98 11.87
C ASN A 147 -6.97 -11.57 12.43
N GLN A 148 -7.33 -11.42 13.70
CA GLN A 148 -7.41 -10.12 14.37
C GLN A 148 -6.05 -9.44 14.44
N LEU A 149 -4.99 -10.19 14.73
CA LEU A 149 -3.64 -9.66 14.75
C LEU A 149 -3.20 -9.15 13.37
N LEU A 150 -3.40 -9.94 12.32
CA LEU A 150 -3.08 -9.51 10.95
C LEU A 150 -3.89 -8.29 10.52
N SER A 151 -5.17 -8.25 10.84
CA SER A 151 -6.02 -7.09 10.57
C SER A 151 -5.52 -5.83 11.29
N SER A 152 -5.11 -5.96 12.54
CA SER A 152 -4.57 -4.85 13.34
C SER A 152 -3.24 -4.32 12.78
N LEU A 153 -2.34 -5.22 12.38
CA LEU A 153 -1.08 -4.85 11.73
C LEU A 153 -1.31 -4.18 10.38
N GLY A 154 -2.26 -4.67 9.59
CA GLY A 154 -2.66 -4.07 8.32
C GLY A 154 -3.22 -2.66 8.50
N LYS A 155 -4.05 -2.44 9.53
CA LYS A 155 -4.56 -1.11 9.90
C LYS A 155 -3.42 -0.17 10.31
N ALA A 156 -2.47 -0.64 11.12
CA ALA A 156 -1.31 0.14 11.51
C ALA A 156 -0.48 0.57 10.30
N LEU A 157 -0.24 -0.35 9.36
CA LEU A 157 0.48 -0.05 8.11
C LEU A 157 -0.25 1.01 7.27
N CYS A 158 -1.55 0.88 7.09
CA CYS A 158 -2.35 1.86 6.36
C CYS A 158 -2.37 3.23 7.06
N CYS A 159 -2.37 3.26 8.39
CA CYS A 159 -2.29 4.51 9.16
C CYS A 159 -0.93 5.21 8.98
N GLU A 160 0.17 4.46 8.97
CA GLU A 160 1.50 5.03 8.69
C GLU A 160 1.58 5.60 7.27
N ILE A 161 1.03 4.92 6.27
CA ILE A 161 0.95 5.41 4.90
C ILE A 161 0.08 6.67 4.82
N ALA A 162 -1.07 6.68 5.48
CA ALA A 162 -1.97 7.83 5.51
C ALA A 162 -1.33 9.05 6.21
N GLU A 163 -0.59 8.83 7.28
CA GLU A 163 0.16 9.90 7.96
C GLU A 163 1.24 10.49 7.05
N ALA A 164 1.99 9.63 6.36
CA ALA A 164 3.01 10.06 5.41
C ALA A 164 2.43 10.82 4.20
N SER A 165 1.19 10.51 3.81
CA SER A 165 0.48 11.17 2.71
C SER A 165 -0.14 12.52 3.07
N ARG A 166 -0.10 12.91 4.33
CA ARG A 166 -0.66 14.20 4.75
C ARG A 166 0.02 15.36 4.03
N ARG A 167 -0.81 16.36 3.68
CA ARG A 167 -0.28 17.63 3.20
C ARG A 167 0.73 18.16 4.22
N PRO A 168 1.99 18.47 3.81
CA PRO A 168 2.96 19.06 4.71
C PRO A 168 2.37 20.32 5.35
N SER A 169 2.20 20.33 6.66
CA SER A 169 1.86 21.55 7.40
C SER A 169 3.06 22.47 7.32
N GLY A 170 3.00 23.49 6.45
CA GLY A 170 3.99 24.52 6.35
C GLY A 170 4.93 24.44 5.16
N LEU A 171 4.39 24.42 3.95
CA LEU A 171 5.06 25.10 2.86
C LEU A 171 4.99 26.59 3.18
N ARG A 172 6.01 27.12 3.88
CA ARG A 172 6.34 28.53 3.84
C ARG A 172 6.40 28.88 2.36
N LYS A 173 5.48 29.73 1.91
CA LYS A 173 5.64 30.44 0.65
C LYS A 173 7.01 31.11 0.74
N THR A 174 8.01 30.57 0.09
CA THR A 174 9.21 31.30 -0.20
C THR A 174 8.77 32.44 -1.08
N LYS A 175 8.70 33.63 -0.50
CA LYS A 175 8.65 34.88 -1.25
C LYS A 175 9.93 34.94 -2.06
N GLY A 176 9.80 34.62 -3.34
CA GLY A 176 10.77 35.00 -4.34
C GLY A 176 10.26 36.22 -5.07
#